data_4c314ec5a817caffef67001f392fad5f
#
_entry.id   4c314ec5a817caffef67001f392fad5f
#
_cell.length_a   1.000
_cell.length_b   1.000
_cell.length_c   1.000
_cell.angle_alpha   90.00
_cell.angle_beta   90.00
_cell.angle_gamma   90.00
#
_symmetry.space_group_name_H-M   'P 1'
#
loop_
_entity.id
_entity.type
_entity.pdbx_description
1 polymer ?
#
loop_
_entity_poly.entity_id
_entity_poly.type
_entity_poly.pdbx_seq_one_letter_code
_entity_poly.pdbx_strand_id
1 'polypeptide(L)'
;MATRLRTLGPQDLWAIQEFLLQRPVENLFLMHKLHQYGVDERMLGFFHGFERDGQLTAVCMNGGTLFPAGADPEAIPAFVSAVGERRRHCASILGPSMMALGLYLGLTTRFRDDWMNVVNVRQRQPLMALTGPPLVVPDPRVRQLTTRDFDSYLAASVAMYTDEIG
;
A
#
# COMPACT_ATOMS: atom_id res chain seq x y z
N MET A 1 26.58 11.61 0.18
CA MET A 1 25.45 10.93 0.84
C MET A 1 25.38 9.50 0.31
N ALA A 2 25.52 8.53 1.19
CA ALA A 2 25.44 7.12 0.80
C ALA A 2 23.99 6.67 0.80
N THR A 3 23.52 6.12 -0.32
CA THR A 3 22.18 5.54 -0.44
C THR A 3 22.24 4.02 -0.55
N ARG A 4 21.26 3.33 0.01
CA ARG A 4 21.19 1.87 0.00
C ARG A 4 19.75 1.40 -0.09
N LEU A 5 19.49 0.47 -0.99
CA LEU A 5 18.26 -0.32 -1.00
C LEU A 5 18.53 -1.66 -0.33
N ARG A 6 17.63 -2.10 0.55
CA ARG A 6 17.66 -3.45 1.13
C ARG A 6 16.27 -4.01 1.39
N THR A 7 16.18 -5.32 1.48
CA THR A 7 14.97 -5.98 1.99
C THR A 7 14.94 -5.85 3.51
N LEU A 8 13.78 -5.48 4.04
CA LEU A 8 13.52 -5.36 5.46
C LEU A 8 12.88 -6.66 5.98
N GLY A 9 13.22 -7.04 7.20
CA GLY A 9 12.72 -8.23 7.87
C GLY A 9 12.10 -7.93 9.23
N PRO A 10 11.72 -8.98 10.01
CA PRO A 10 11.11 -8.80 11.33
C PRO A 10 11.93 -7.95 12.30
N GLN A 11 13.25 -8.00 12.21
CA GLN A 11 14.17 -7.19 13.01
C GLN A 11 14.07 -5.68 12.73
N ASP A 12 13.52 -5.31 11.59
CA ASP A 12 13.39 -3.91 11.16
C ASP A 12 12.03 -3.30 11.55
N LEU A 13 11.14 -4.08 12.17
CA LEU A 13 9.76 -3.65 12.48
C LEU A 13 9.73 -2.31 13.20
N TRP A 14 10.58 -2.13 14.19
CA TRP A 14 10.67 -0.86 14.95
C TRP A 14 11.05 0.32 14.04
N ALA A 15 12.09 0.18 13.26
CA ALA A 15 12.55 1.25 12.35
C ALA A 15 11.50 1.59 11.30
N ILE A 16 10.77 0.59 10.79
CA ILE A 16 9.65 0.82 9.85
C ILE A 16 8.52 1.58 10.55
N GLN A 17 8.13 1.19 11.76
CA GLN A 17 7.07 1.85 12.51
C GLN A 17 7.44 3.31 12.84
N GLU A 18 8.65 3.55 13.31
CA GLU A 18 9.15 4.90 13.58
C GLU A 18 9.12 5.78 12.33
N PHE A 19 9.57 5.25 11.20
CA PHE A 19 9.48 5.95 9.91
C PHE A 19 8.04 6.27 9.51
N LEU A 20 7.12 5.33 9.61
CA LEU A 20 5.72 5.51 9.20
C LEU A 20 4.97 6.49 10.12
N LEU A 21 5.33 6.55 11.40
CA LEU A 21 4.76 7.47 12.38
C LEU A 21 5.07 8.95 12.09
N GLN A 22 6.04 9.26 11.24
CA GLN A 22 6.29 10.63 10.80
C GLN A 22 5.11 11.21 10.00
N ARG A 23 4.31 10.34 9.35
CA ARG A 23 3.11 10.69 8.58
C ARG A 23 1.98 9.68 8.83
N PRO A 24 1.41 9.65 10.04
CA PRO A 24 0.55 8.53 10.46
C PRO A 24 -0.75 8.43 9.64
N VAL A 25 -1.31 9.53 9.19
CA VAL A 25 -2.56 9.53 8.39
C VAL A 25 -2.30 8.95 7.00
N GLU A 26 -1.22 9.37 6.34
CA GLU A 26 -0.85 8.87 5.02
C GLU A 26 -0.47 7.38 5.04
N ASN A 27 0.14 6.95 6.14
CA ASN A 27 0.68 5.61 6.30
C ASN A 27 -0.25 4.65 7.06
N LEU A 28 -1.48 5.08 7.40
CA LEU A 28 -2.41 4.31 8.24
C LEU A 28 -2.64 2.89 7.71
N PHE A 29 -2.80 2.74 6.39
CA PHE A 29 -2.98 1.43 5.77
C PHE A 29 -1.80 0.49 6.05
N LEU A 30 -0.58 0.96 5.83
CA LEU A 30 0.63 0.16 6.03
C LEU A 30 0.88 -0.11 7.52
N MET A 31 0.65 0.87 8.38
CA MET A 31 0.74 0.71 9.84
C MET A 31 -0.25 -0.34 10.35
N HIS A 32 -1.50 -0.33 9.86
CA HIS A 32 -2.49 -1.34 10.21
C HIS A 32 -2.05 -2.75 9.78
N LYS A 33 -1.52 -2.89 8.55
CA LYS A 33 -1.00 -4.18 8.07
C LYS A 33 0.16 -4.70 8.93
N LEU A 34 1.10 -3.83 9.28
CA LEU A 34 2.23 -4.18 10.14
C LEU A 34 1.79 -4.52 11.57
N HIS A 35 0.78 -3.83 12.10
CA HIS A 35 0.20 -4.16 13.41
C HIS A 35 -0.43 -5.55 13.41
N GLN A 36 -1.12 -5.90 12.34
CA GLN A 36 -1.84 -7.17 12.21
C GLN A 36 -0.91 -8.36 11.97
N TYR A 37 0.13 -8.21 11.15
CA TYR A 37 0.94 -9.31 10.64
C TYR A 37 2.44 -9.20 10.93
N GLY A 38 2.90 -8.08 11.47
CA GLY A 38 4.33 -7.79 11.55
C GLY A 38 4.97 -7.65 10.16
N VAL A 39 6.27 -7.85 10.08
CA VAL A 39 7.00 -7.95 8.80
C VAL A 39 7.04 -9.42 8.40
N ASP A 40 5.90 -9.93 7.93
CA ASP A 40 5.74 -11.32 7.48
C ASP A 40 5.60 -11.35 5.95
N GLU A 41 6.59 -11.93 5.29
CA GLU A 41 6.64 -12.04 3.83
C GLU A 41 5.47 -12.85 3.26
N ARG A 42 4.99 -13.87 3.97
CA ARG A 42 3.88 -14.72 3.52
C ARG A 42 2.56 -13.96 3.48
N MET A 43 2.37 -13.02 4.41
CA MET A 43 1.14 -12.26 4.56
C MET A 43 1.17 -10.94 3.78
N LEU A 44 2.30 -10.25 3.77
CA LEU A 44 2.43 -8.90 3.23
C LEU A 44 3.35 -8.80 2.01
N GLY A 45 4.04 -9.89 1.64
CA GLY A 45 5.08 -9.85 0.64
C GLY A 45 6.37 -9.20 1.16
N PHE A 46 7.21 -8.77 0.22
CA PHE A 46 8.51 -8.20 0.56
C PHE A 46 8.40 -6.76 1.00
N PHE A 47 9.18 -6.40 2.00
CA PHE A 47 9.41 -5.01 2.37
C PHE A 47 10.78 -4.57 1.88
N HIS A 48 10.82 -3.48 1.11
CA HIS A 48 12.05 -2.84 0.67
C HIS A 48 12.21 -1.52 1.41
N GLY A 49 13.37 -1.27 1.98
CA GLY A 49 13.75 0.00 2.60
C GLY A 49 14.80 0.72 1.76
N PHE A 50 14.58 2.00 1.52
CA PHE A 50 15.58 2.88 0.96
C PHE A 50 16.15 3.74 2.08
N GLU A 51 17.44 3.63 2.27
CA GLU A 51 18.19 4.31 3.32
C GLU A 51 19.09 5.38 2.72
N ARG A 52 19.22 6.49 3.46
CA ARG A 52 20.18 7.56 3.20
C ARG A 52 20.98 7.79 4.48
N ASP A 53 22.29 7.62 4.36
CA ASP A 53 23.22 7.73 5.50
C ASP A 53 22.78 6.86 6.72
N GLY A 54 22.24 5.67 6.45
CA GLY A 54 21.81 4.70 7.45
C GLY A 54 20.40 4.92 8.02
N GLN A 55 19.66 5.92 7.56
CA GLN A 55 18.29 6.19 7.98
C GLN A 55 17.28 5.85 6.88
N LEU A 56 16.15 5.26 7.23
CA LEU A 56 15.05 5.01 6.29
C LEU A 56 14.43 6.33 5.84
N THR A 57 14.40 6.55 4.53
CA THR A 57 13.74 7.71 3.88
C THR A 57 12.56 7.31 3.01
N ALA A 58 12.47 6.02 2.64
CA ALA A 58 11.31 5.45 1.99
C ALA A 58 11.20 3.94 2.27
N VAL A 59 9.99 3.43 2.23
CA VAL A 59 9.67 2.00 2.38
C VAL A 59 8.71 1.59 1.27
N CYS A 60 8.83 0.39 0.74
CA CYS A 60 7.89 -0.16 -0.24
C CYS A 60 7.47 -1.57 0.17
N MET A 61 6.20 -1.76 0.47
CA MET A 61 5.59 -3.08 0.62
C MET A 61 5.25 -3.63 -0.77
N ASN A 62 5.77 -4.80 -1.12
CA ASN A 62 5.54 -5.48 -2.38
C ASN A 62 4.80 -6.80 -2.15
N GLY A 63 3.49 -6.71 -2.01
CA GLY A 63 2.57 -7.83 -1.79
C GLY A 63 1.35 -7.77 -2.72
N GLY A 64 0.18 -8.18 -2.23
CA GLY A 64 -1.08 -8.07 -2.97
C GLY A 64 -1.47 -6.63 -3.33
N THR A 65 -1.00 -5.67 -2.56
CA THR A 65 -0.94 -4.24 -2.89
C THR A 65 0.51 -3.80 -2.85
N LEU A 66 0.96 -3.08 -3.87
CA LEU A 66 2.25 -2.40 -3.86
C LEU A 66 2.07 -1.04 -3.20
N PHE A 67 2.74 -0.82 -2.07
CA PHE A 67 2.57 0.39 -1.28
C PHE A 67 3.93 1.08 -1.03
N PRO A 68 4.32 2.05 -1.87
CA PRO A 68 5.46 2.90 -1.58
C PRO A 68 5.07 4.00 -0.58
N ALA A 69 5.82 4.12 0.50
CA ALA A 69 5.68 5.15 1.53
C ALA A 69 6.93 6.03 1.58
N GLY A 70 6.74 7.28 1.97
CA GLY A 70 7.80 8.28 2.07
C GLY A 70 7.69 9.37 1.02
N ALA A 71 8.71 10.23 0.97
CA ALA A 71 8.75 11.38 0.05
C ALA A 71 10.13 11.53 -0.61
N ASP A 72 10.93 10.48 -0.66
CA ASP A 72 12.25 10.50 -1.29
C ASP A 72 12.15 10.05 -2.76
N PRO A 73 12.25 10.97 -3.75
CA PRO A 73 12.11 10.61 -5.16
C PRO A 73 13.27 9.72 -5.66
N GLU A 74 14.43 9.74 -5.02
CA GLU A 74 15.56 8.87 -5.39
C GLU A 74 15.31 7.40 -5.03
N ALA A 75 14.36 7.12 -4.13
CA ALA A 75 13.92 5.75 -3.83
C ALA A 75 13.14 5.11 -5.00
N ILE A 76 12.51 5.91 -5.86
CA ILE A 76 11.64 5.40 -6.93
C ILE A 76 12.40 4.49 -7.90
N PRO A 77 13.54 4.89 -8.50
CA PRO A 77 14.30 4.01 -9.40
C PRO A 77 14.77 2.72 -8.73
N ALA A 78 15.15 2.80 -7.44
CA ALA A 78 15.57 1.65 -6.68
C ALA A 78 14.41 0.66 -6.45
N PHE A 79 13.22 1.16 -6.08
CA PHE A 79 12.01 0.33 -5.94
C PHE A 79 11.56 -0.24 -7.27
N VAL A 80 11.62 0.53 -8.38
CA VAL A 80 11.31 0.03 -9.73
C VAL A 80 12.17 -1.18 -10.06
N SER A 81 13.47 -1.15 -9.79
CA SER A 81 14.37 -2.28 -10.02
C SER A 81 13.99 -3.48 -9.15
N ALA A 82 13.87 -3.29 -7.83
CA ALA A 82 13.62 -4.40 -6.91
C ALA A 82 12.25 -5.07 -7.12
N VAL A 83 11.24 -4.29 -7.47
CA VAL A 83 9.87 -4.79 -7.73
C VAL A 83 9.76 -5.41 -9.12
N GLY A 84 10.31 -4.75 -10.13
CA GLY A 84 10.17 -5.15 -11.53
C GLY A 84 10.97 -6.40 -11.90
N GLU A 85 12.04 -6.72 -11.17
CA GLU A 85 12.81 -7.97 -11.36
C GLU A 85 12.05 -9.22 -10.90
N ARG A 86 10.92 -9.04 -10.21
CA ARG A 86 10.05 -10.12 -9.77
C ARG A 86 8.76 -10.11 -10.59
N ARG A 87 8.18 -11.29 -10.78
CA ARG A 87 6.85 -11.40 -11.39
C ARG A 87 5.85 -10.56 -10.58
N ARG A 88 5.01 -9.80 -11.27
CA ARG A 88 3.93 -9.02 -10.65
C ARG A 88 2.95 -9.92 -9.89
N HIS A 89 2.72 -9.60 -8.62
CA HIS A 89 1.73 -10.27 -7.76
C HIS A 89 0.67 -9.29 -7.24
N CYS A 90 0.92 -7.99 -7.36
CA CYS A 90 -0.01 -6.99 -6.86
C CYS A 90 -1.18 -6.73 -7.82
N ALA A 91 -2.36 -6.54 -7.25
CA ALA A 91 -3.55 -6.09 -7.98
C ALA A 91 -3.61 -4.55 -8.08
N SER A 92 -2.93 -3.82 -7.20
CA SER A 92 -2.99 -2.36 -7.14
C SER A 92 -1.67 -1.75 -6.67
N ILE A 93 -1.47 -0.48 -7.05
CA ILE A 93 -0.43 0.39 -6.47
C ILE A 93 -1.18 1.49 -5.71
N LEU A 94 -0.92 1.63 -4.42
CA LEU A 94 -1.55 2.60 -3.53
C LEU A 94 -0.48 3.32 -2.71
N GLY A 95 -0.61 4.62 -2.51
CA GLY A 95 0.33 5.41 -1.70
C GLY A 95 0.34 6.89 -2.04
N PRO A 96 1.24 7.68 -1.44
CA PRO A 96 1.43 9.08 -1.79
C PRO A 96 1.64 9.25 -3.28
N SER A 97 0.93 10.21 -3.91
CA SER A 97 0.80 10.27 -5.38
C SER A 97 2.15 10.36 -6.09
N MET A 98 3.11 11.12 -5.58
CA MET A 98 4.45 11.21 -6.14
C MET A 98 5.13 9.84 -6.21
N MET A 99 5.09 9.09 -5.10
CA MET A 99 5.71 7.78 -5.00
C MET A 99 4.98 6.73 -5.83
N ALA A 100 3.65 6.67 -5.72
CA ALA A 100 2.82 5.68 -6.40
C ALA A 100 2.84 5.87 -7.93
N LEU A 101 2.66 7.10 -8.42
CA LEU A 101 2.70 7.42 -9.85
C LEU A 101 4.12 7.29 -10.43
N GLY A 102 5.14 7.72 -9.69
CA GLY A 102 6.54 7.56 -10.10
C GLY A 102 6.93 6.08 -10.23
N LEU A 103 6.53 5.26 -9.25
CA LEU A 103 6.76 3.81 -9.29
C LEU A 103 6.00 3.16 -10.46
N TYR A 104 4.72 3.49 -10.64
CA TYR A 104 3.92 3.02 -11.78
C TYR A 104 4.58 3.36 -13.12
N LEU A 105 4.95 4.62 -13.33
CA LEU A 105 5.60 5.08 -14.55
C LEU A 105 6.92 4.35 -14.81
N GLY A 106 7.76 4.21 -13.79
CA GLY A 106 9.02 3.48 -13.90
C GLY A 106 8.84 2.01 -14.24
N LEU A 107 7.88 1.33 -13.61
CA LEU A 107 7.55 -0.08 -13.87
C LEU A 107 7.00 -0.27 -15.29
N THR A 108 6.06 0.55 -15.72
CA THR A 108 5.48 0.47 -17.08
C THR A 108 6.49 0.82 -18.17
N THR A 109 7.47 1.67 -17.89
CA THR A 109 8.51 2.02 -18.85
C THR A 109 9.55 0.90 -18.98
N ARG A 110 10.00 0.32 -17.87
CA ARG A 110 11.10 -0.63 -17.84
C ARG A 110 10.67 -2.10 -17.96
N PHE A 111 9.48 -2.45 -17.45
CA PHE A 111 8.96 -3.82 -17.38
C PHE A 111 7.57 -3.91 -18.01
N ARG A 112 7.46 -3.46 -19.27
CA ARG A 112 6.19 -3.26 -19.99
C ARG A 112 5.26 -4.47 -19.98
N ASP A 113 5.78 -5.66 -20.25
CA ASP A 113 4.98 -6.87 -20.47
C ASP A 113 4.14 -7.24 -19.22
N ASP A 114 4.71 -7.02 -18.04
CA ASP A 114 4.02 -7.33 -16.78
C ASP A 114 3.18 -6.17 -16.23
N TRP A 115 3.45 -4.89 -16.65
CA TRP A 115 2.92 -3.72 -15.96
C TRP A 115 2.02 -2.82 -16.81
N MET A 116 1.89 -3.05 -18.12
CA MET A 116 1.05 -2.22 -19.01
C MET A 116 -0.46 -2.46 -18.88
N ASN A 117 -0.88 -3.64 -18.43
CA ASN A 117 -2.29 -3.99 -18.28
C ASN A 117 -2.88 -3.37 -17.02
N VAL A 118 -3.22 -2.08 -17.07
CA VAL A 118 -3.83 -1.33 -15.98
C VAL A 118 -5.24 -0.93 -16.40
N VAL A 119 -6.22 -1.29 -15.59
CA VAL A 119 -7.65 -0.98 -15.84
C VAL A 119 -7.94 0.49 -15.55
N ASN A 120 -7.40 1.03 -14.45
CA ASN A 120 -7.69 2.39 -14.02
C ASN A 120 -6.49 3.03 -13.32
N VAL A 121 -6.23 4.32 -13.59
CA VAL A 121 -5.22 5.14 -12.91
C VAL A 121 -5.92 6.33 -12.25
N ARG A 122 -6.14 6.25 -10.94
CA ARG A 122 -6.73 7.33 -10.14
C ARG A 122 -5.62 8.29 -9.68
N GLN A 123 -5.26 9.24 -10.53
CA GLN A 123 -4.15 10.18 -10.26
C GLN A 123 -4.43 11.11 -9.08
N ARG A 124 -5.69 11.39 -8.78
CA ARG A 124 -6.13 12.29 -7.71
C ARG A 124 -7.19 11.62 -6.87
N GLN A 125 -6.75 10.99 -5.79
CA GLN A 125 -7.64 10.41 -4.79
C GLN A 125 -7.37 11.08 -3.44
N PRO A 126 -8.25 11.98 -2.98
CA PRO A 126 -8.01 12.71 -1.74
C PRO A 126 -8.08 11.75 -0.55
N LEU A 127 -7.08 11.84 0.32
CA LEU A 127 -7.14 11.25 1.65
C LEU A 127 -7.92 12.20 2.56
N MET A 128 -9.04 11.74 3.10
CA MET A 128 -9.92 12.54 3.96
C MET A 128 -9.87 12.01 5.39
N ALA A 129 -9.91 12.91 6.36
CA ALA A 129 -10.02 12.60 7.77
C ALA A 129 -11.27 13.27 8.36
N LEU A 130 -12.03 12.51 9.14
CA LEU A 130 -13.16 13.02 9.92
C LEU A 130 -12.70 13.18 11.37
N THR A 131 -12.84 14.39 11.92
CA THR A 131 -12.38 14.72 13.28
C THR A 131 -13.53 14.97 14.26
N GLY A 132 -14.77 14.86 13.79
CA GLY A 132 -15.98 15.07 14.58
C GLY A 132 -16.94 13.89 14.56
N PRO A 133 -17.99 13.93 15.38
CA PRO A 133 -19.06 12.93 15.33
C PRO A 133 -19.76 12.97 13.97
N PRO A 134 -20.39 11.86 13.54
CA PRO A 134 -21.17 11.85 12.33
C PRO A 134 -22.33 12.87 12.39
N LEU A 135 -22.57 13.56 11.29
CA LEU A 135 -23.67 14.55 11.16
C LEU A 135 -25.03 13.89 11.01
N VAL A 136 -25.06 12.57 10.78
CA VAL A 136 -26.29 11.79 10.60
C VAL A 136 -26.42 10.78 11.73
N VAL A 137 -27.65 10.55 12.17
CA VAL A 137 -27.96 9.50 13.13
C VAL A 137 -27.77 8.15 12.44
N PRO A 138 -26.98 7.23 13.01
CA PRO A 138 -26.84 5.89 12.44
C PRO A 138 -28.20 5.20 12.32
N ASP A 139 -28.44 4.53 11.20
CA ASP A 139 -29.64 3.71 11.02
C ASP A 139 -29.59 2.53 12.02
N PRO A 140 -30.60 2.37 12.91
CA PRO A 140 -30.63 1.32 13.92
C PRO A 140 -30.67 -0.10 13.33
N ARG A 141 -30.98 -0.25 12.04
CA ARG A 141 -30.95 -1.54 11.33
C ARG A 141 -29.52 -1.96 10.92
N VAL A 142 -28.57 -1.02 10.91
CA VAL A 142 -27.18 -1.32 10.63
C VAL A 142 -26.57 -2.01 11.84
N ARG A 143 -26.08 -3.21 11.64
CA ARG A 143 -25.46 -4.04 12.67
C ARG A 143 -24.19 -4.70 12.17
N GLN A 144 -23.40 -5.16 13.10
CA GLN A 144 -22.23 -5.97 12.78
C GLN A 144 -22.66 -7.31 12.17
N LEU A 145 -21.96 -7.73 11.10
CA LEU A 145 -22.20 -9.02 10.48
C LEU A 145 -21.66 -10.17 11.34
N THR A 146 -22.30 -11.31 11.21
CA THR A 146 -21.87 -12.57 11.80
C THR A 146 -21.58 -13.60 10.70
N THR A 147 -21.03 -14.75 11.05
CA THR A 147 -20.81 -15.85 10.09
C THR A 147 -22.09 -16.35 9.42
N ARG A 148 -23.25 -16.14 10.05
CA ARG A 148 -24.56 -16.50 9.46
C ARG A 148 -24.97 -15.62 8.29
N ASP A 149 -24.39 -14.44 8.20
CA ASP A 149 -24.68 -13.45 7.15
C ASP A 149 -23.75 -13.61 5.93
N PHE A 150 -22.84 -14.62 5.96
CA PHE A 150 -21.74 -14.74 4.99
C PHE A 150 -22.24 -14.80 3.53
N ASP A 151 -23.24 -15.64 3.22
CA ASP A 151 -23.71 -15.81 1.85
C ASP A 151 -24.30 -14.52 1.26
N SER A 152 -25.14 -13.83 2.04
CA SER A 152 -25.71 -12.54 1.63
C SER A 152 -24.66 -11.44 1.53
N TYR A 153 -23.71 -11.41 2.45
CA TYR A 153 -22.57 -10.47 2.42
C TYR A 153 -21.68 -10.72 1.20
N LEU A 154 -21.36 -11.98 0.91
CA LEU A 154 -20.52 -12.35 -0.23
C LEU A 154 -21.15 -11.90 -1.55
N ALA A 155 -22.46 -12.18 -1.73
CA ALA A 155 -23.18 -11.78 -2.94
C ALA A 155 -23.18 -10.25 -3.12
N ALA A 156 -23.46 -9.49 -2.05
CA ALA A 156 -23.44 -8.02 -2.08
C ALA A 156 -22.03 -7.46 -2.34
N SER A 157 -21.01 -8.06 -1.72
CA SER A 157 -19.62 -7.65 -1.90
C SER A 157 -19.14 -7.89 -3.33
N VAL A 158 -19.44 -9.06 -3.92
CA VAL A 158 -19.09 -9.37 -5.30
C VAL A 158 -19.75 -8.38 -6.25
N ALA A 159 -21.05 -8.09 -6.07
CA ALA A 159 -21.76 -7.12 -6.91
C ALA A 159 -21.11 -5.72 -6.81
N MET A 160 -20.84 -5.24 -5.59
CA MET A 160 -20.21 -3.94 -5.35
C MET A 160 -18.81 -3.86 -6.00
N TYR A 161 -17.98 -4.88 -5.81
CA TYR A 161 -16.63 -4.89 -6.40
C TYR A 161 -16.66 -4.96 -7.93
N THR A 162 -17.62 -5.70 -8.50
CA THR A 162 -17.78 -5.76 -9.96
C THR A 162 -18.18 -4.39 -10.53
N ASP A 163 -19.09 -3.69 -9.87
CA ASP A 163 -19.51 -2.35 -10.30
C ASP A 163 -18.40 -1.30 -10.13
N GLU A 164 -17.58 -1.43 -9.08
CA GLU A 164 -16.58 -0.40 -8.74
C GLU A 164 -15.23 -0.60 -9.47
N ILE A 165 -14.83 -1.83 -9.70
CA ILE A 165 -13.49 -2.17 -10.21
C ILE A 165 -13.56 -2.76 -11.63
N GLY A 166 -14.68 -3.33 -12.04
CA GLY A 166 -14.90 -3.96 -13.35
C GLY A 166 -14.60 -5.45 -13.35
#